data_7e3a798c98fca5ff4bd16c1fcf9ba719
#
_entry.id   7e3a798c98fca5ff4bd16c1fcf9ba719
#
_cell.length_a   1.000
_cell.length_b   1.000
_cell.length_c   1.000
_cell.angle_alpha   90.00
_cell.angle_beta   90.00
_cell.angle_gamma   90.00
#
_symmetry.space_group_name_H-M   'P 1'
#
loop_
_entity.id
_entity.type
_entity.pdbx_description
1 polymer ?
#
loop_
_entity_poly.entity_id
_entity_poly.type
_entity_poly.pdbx_seq_one_letter_code
_entity_poly.pdbx_strand_id
1 'polypeptide(L)' 'MKEIGKIIRERRKSLKVNQLELSELAGVGINTLVAIARGEGNPKLKTLLSILDTLGLQMTIELKS' A
#
# COMPACT_ATOMS: atom_id res chain seq x y z
N MET A 1 6.40 -9.16 -2.00
CA MET A 1 5.27 -8.21 -1.90
C MET A 1 4.08 -8.69 -1.06
N LYS A 2 4.01 -9.98 -0.73
CA LYS A 2 2.89 -10.50 0.07
C LYS A 2 2.78 -9.86 1.45
N GLU A 3 3.90 -9.67 2.13
CA GLU A 3 3.90 -9.06 3.45
C GLU A 3 3.45 -7.59 3.42
N ILE A 4 3.92 -6.85 2.42
CA ILE A 4 3.53 -5.45 2.25
C ILE A 4 2.04 -5.36 1.93
N GLY A 5 1.54 -6.25 1.06
CA GLY A 5 0.12 -6.31 0.74
C GLY A 5 -0.74 -6.57 1.96
N LYS A 6 -0.29 -7.49 2.82
CA LYS A 6 -0.99 -7.81 4.07
C LYS A 6 -1.04 -6.60 5.01
N ILE A 7 0.09 -5.92 5.17
CA ILE A 7 0.17 -4.73 6.02
C ILE A 7 -0.78 -3.64 5.52
N ILE A 8 -0.80 -3.42 4.21
CA ILE A 8 -1.69 -2.44 3.59
C ILE A 8 -3.15 -2.80 3.86
N ARG A 9 -3.54 -4.06 3.67
CA ARG A 9 -4.92 -4.50 3.91
C ARG A 9 -5.32 -4.33 5.37
N GLU A 10 -4.47 -4.75 6.29
CA GLU A 10 -4.76 -4.67 7.72
C GLU A 10 -4.89 -3.22 8.17
N ARG A 11 -3.96 -2.38 7.76
CA ARG A 11 -4.00 -0.95 8.12
C ARG A 11 -5.22 -0.27 7.55
N ARG A 12 -5.52 -0.54 6.26
CA ARG A 12 -6.70 0.01 5.60
C ARG A 12 -7.99 -0.36 6.36
N LYS A 13 -8.12 -1.64 6.72
CA LYS A 13 -9.29 -2.11 7.46
C LYS A 13 -9.40 -1.49 8.85
N SER A 14 -8.27 -1.31 9.52
CA SER A 14 -8.27 -0.69 10.85
C SER A 14 -8.74 0.78 10.78
N LEU A 15 -8.49 1.44 9.66
CA LEU A 15 -8.93 2.82 9.43
C LEU A 15 -10.34 2.89 8.83
N LYS A 16 -10.96 1.74 8.57
CA LYS A 16 -12.30 1.63 7.98
C LYS A 16 -12.42 2.35 6.63
N VAL A 17 -11.37 2.24 5.83
CA VAL A 17 -11.30 2.82 4.48
C VAL A 17 -11.41 1.69 3.48
N ASN A 18 -12.27 1.83 2.47
CA ASN A 18 -12.38 0.82 1.43
C ASN A 18 -11.30 1.02 0.36
N GLN A 19 -11.16 0.05 -0.55
CA GLN A 19 -10.12 0.10 -1.58
C GLN A 19 -10.27 1.30 -2.52
N LEU A 20 -11.49 1.62 -2.90
CA LEU A 20 -11.73 2.76 -3.79
C LEU A 20 -11.32 4.07 -3.11
N GLU A 21 -11.74 4.25 -1.87
CA GLU A 21 -11.36 5.43 -1.10
C GLU A 21 -9.84 5.57 -0.98
N LEU A 22 -9.15 4.48 -0.65
CA LEU A 22 -7.71 4.51 -0.53
C LEU A 22 -7.04 4.85 -1.87
N SER A 23 -7.52 4.27 -2.97
CA SER A 23 -6.96 4.55 -4.29
C SER A 23 -7.08 6.03 -4.64
N GLU A 24 -8.23 6.63 -4.34
CA GLU A 24 -8.47 8.05 -4.60
C GLU A 24 -7.58 8.93 -3.72
N LEU A 25 -7.50 8.63 -2.44
CA LEU A 25 -6.67 9.40 -1.50
C LEU A 25 -5.19 9.32 -1.83
N ALA A 26 -4.72 8.16 -2.24
CA ALA A 26 -3.31 7.95 -2.60
C ALA A 26 -2.99 8.39 -4.03
N GLY A 27 -4.00 8.70 -4.83
CA GLY A 27 -3.80 9.10 -6.22
C GLY A 27 -3.31 7.97 -7.12
N VAL A 28 -3.72 6.73 -6.84
CA VAL A 28 -3.34 5.56 -7.63
C VAL A 28 -4.58 4.89 -8.20
N GLY A 29 -4.40 4.13 -9.30
CA GLY A 29 -5.51 3.40 -9.89
C GLY A 29 -5.99 2.27 -8.99
N ILE A 30 -7.31 2.02 -8.99
CA ILE A 30 -7.89 0.97 -8.16
C ILE A 30 -7.32 -0.41 -8.50
N ASN A 31 -7.11 -0.70 -9.77
CA ASN A 31 -6.55 -1.99 -10.19
C ASN A 31 -5.12 -2.17 -9.68
N THR A 32 -4.34 -1.11 -9.69
CA THR A 32 -2.98 -1.12 -9.16
C THR A 32 -3.00 -1.40 -7.66
N LEU A 33 -3.87 -0.71 -6.94
CA LEU A 33 -4.00 -0.90 -5.50
C LEU A 33 -4.42 -2.34 -5.15
N VAL A 34 -5.41 -2.87 -5.87
CA VAL A 34 -5.88 -4.24 -5.64
C VAL A 34 -4.77 -5.25 -5.87
N ALA A 35 -3.98 -5.09 -6.93
CA ALA A 35 -2.85 -5.98 -7.21
C ALA A 35 -1.80 -5.93 -6.09
N ILE A 36 -1.46 -4.74 -5.64
CA ILE A 36 -0.49 -4.55 -4.54
C ILE A 36 -1.02 -5.20 -3.25
N ALA A 37 -2.29 -5.00 -2.94
CA ALA A 37 -2.90 -5.56 -1.74
C ALA A 37 -2.92 -7.09 -1.77
N ARG A 38 -2.96 -7.69 -2.95
CA ARG A 38 -2.88 -9.15 -3.11
C ARG A 38 -1.44 -9.68 -3.06
N GLY A 39 -0.46 -8.79 -2.99
CA GLY A 39 0.94 -9.18 -3.05
C GLY A 39 1.41 -9.49 -4.45
N GLU A 40 0.67 -9.05 -5.45
CA GLU A 40 0.96 -9.28 -6.84
C GLU A 40 1.57 -8.04 -7.51
N GLY A 41 2.10 -8.24 -8.70
CA GLY A 41 2.63 -7.14 -9.49
C GLY A 41 3.99 -6.67 -9.02
N ASN A 42 4.45 -5.61 -9.64
CA ASN A 42 5.75 -5.01 -9.37
C ASN A 42 5.59 -3.48 -9.42
N PRO A 43 5.00 -2.89 -8.38
CA PRO A 43 4.69 -1.47 -8.38
C PRO A 43 5.95 -0.63 -8.34
N LYS A 44 5.86 0.57 -8.89
CA LYS A 44 6.92 1.55 -8.76
C LYS A 44 7.03 1.96 -7.29
N LEU A 45 8.24 2.25 -6.84
CA LEU A 45 8.46 2.68 -5.47
C LEU A 45 7.63 3.91 -5.11
N LYS A 46 7.54 4.87 -6.03
CA LYS A 46 6.73 6.08 -5.82
C LYS A 46 5.27 5.75 -5.52
N THR A 47 4.69 4.80 -6.27
CA THR A 47 3.31 4.36 -6.07
C THR A 47 3.14 3.73 -4.70
N LEU A 48 4.05 2.85 -4.34
CA LEU A 48 4.01 2.16 -3.05
C LEU A 48 4.12 3.15 -1.89
N LEU A 49 5.07 4.08 -1.97
CA LEU A 49 5.27 5.10 -0.93
C LEU A 49 4.04 5.99 -0.77
N SER A 50 3.36 6.33 -1.87
CA SER A 50 2.14 7.13 -1.81
C SER A 50 1.03 6.42 -1.04
N ILE A 51 0.87 5.12 -1.27
CA ILE A 51 -0.11 4.30 -0.55
C ILE A 51 0.23 4.23 0.93
N LEU A 52 1.48 3.96 1.26
CA LEU A 52 1.93 3.86 2.65
C LEU A 52 1.75 5.19 3.39
N ASP A 53 2.13 6.28 2.76
CA ASP A 53 1.98 7.62 3.34
C ASP A 53 0.52 7.94 3.65
N THR A 54 -0.38 7.61 2.72
CA THR A 54 -1.82 7.82 2.91
C THR A 54 -2.34 7.04 4.11
N LEU A 55 -1.78 5.87 4.39
CA LEU A 55 -2.15 5.03 5.52
C LEU A 55 -1.42 5.39 6.82
N GLY A 56 -0.58 6.41 6.80
CA GLY A 56 0.22 6.79 7.97
C GLY A 56 1.36 5.81 8.24
N LEU A 57 1.79 5.08 7.23
CA LEU A 57 2.90 4.13 7.32
C LEU A 57 4.13 4.69 6.66
N GLN A 58 5.29 4.18 7.04
CA GLN A 58 6.54 4.55 6.39
C GLN A 58 7.35 3.30 6.10
N MET A 59 8.22 3.41 5.11
CA MET A 59 9.16 2.35 4.78
C MET A 59 10.53 2.75 5.31
N THR A 60 11.17 1.84 6.04
CA THR A 60 12.52 2.06 6.55
C THR A 60 13.45 1.06 5.90
N ILE A 61 14.61 1.54 5.47
CA ILE A 61 15.65 0.71 4.89
C ILE A 61 16.82 0.70 5.85
N GLU A 62 17.24 -0.48 6.27
CA GLU A 62 18.32 -0.64 7.22
C GLU A 62 19.41 -1.52 6.63
N LEU A 63 20.65 -1.27 7.07
CA LEU A 63 21.75 -2.14 6.71
C LEU A 63 21.62 -3.46 7.42
N LYS A 64 21.80 -4.51 6.67
CA LYS A 64 21.82 -5.86 7.23
C LYS A 64 23.20 -6.10 7.83
N SER A 65 23.24 -6.29 9.11
CA SER A 65 24.52 -6.51 9.80
C SER A 65 24.92 -7.96 9.82
#